data_3f34d5d4ad9533512892eb3d47744700
#
_entry.id   3f34d5d4ad9533512892eb3d47744700
#
_cell.length_a   1.000
_cell.length_b   1.000
_cell.length_c   1.000
_cell.angle_alpha   90.00
_cell.angle_beta   90.00
_cell.angle_gamma   90.00
#
_symmetry.space_group_name_H-M   'P 1'
#
loop_
_entity.id
_entity.type
_entity.pdbx_description
1 polymer ?
#
loop_
_entity_poly.entity_id
_entity_poly.type
_entity_poly.pdbx_seq_one_letter_code
_entity_poly.pdbx_strand_id
1 'polypeptide(L)'
;CKNYKEAFKYVQLGNSLKFKNSNYDIKFDRKKNEEIKKIFNKINFNNLSNTNEKSEPIFIVGMPRSGTSLIEQIISSHKKVQGLGELNFFNNIANKEFLKNDIFSHSNLNIENVKNISKKYNFILENFQIDTVKFTDKTLLNFYWIGLIKLCYPNARIIHCKRNPKDNLFSIYKNLFDHEGGWCYEEKNLVEYYKIYNDISNYWNDKISGFIYNIE
;
A
#
# COMPACT_ATOMS: atom_id res chain seq x y z
N CYS A 1 -24.45 25.49 -4.09
CA CYS A 1 -25.67 24.73 -4.36
C CYS A 1 -25.89 23.70 -3.26
N LYS A 2 -27.04 23.75 -2.54
CA LYS A 2 -27.33 22.85 -1.40
C LYS A 2 -28.15 21.62 -1.83
N ASN A 3 -28.18 21.28 -3.12
CA ASN A 3 -28.91 20.11 -3.61
C ASN A 3 -28.02 18.85 -3.55
N TYR A 4 -27.84 18.30 -2.36
CA TYR A 4 -27.00 17.11 -2.12
C TYR A 4 -27.52 15.86 -2.83
N LYS A 5 -28.84 15.72 -2.98
CA LYS A 5 -29.47 14.58 -3.66
C LYS A 5 -29.08 14.54 -5.13
N GLU A 6 -29.19 15.67 -5.79
CA GLU A 6 -28.83 15.79 -7.22
C GLU A 6 -27.33 15.66 -7.43
N ALA A 7 -26.50 16.29 -6.55
CA ALA A 7 -25.05 16.13 -6.60
C ALA A 7 -24.64 14.66 -6.48
N PHE A 8 -25.24 13.91 -5.56
CA PHE A 8 -24.94 12.48 -5.40
C PHE A 8 -25.35 11.66 -6.64
N LYS A 9 -26.49 11.98 -7.25
CA LYS A 9 -26.93 11.36 -8.50
C LYS A 9 -25.90 11.53 -9.63
N TYR A 10 -25.32 12.72 -9.77
CA TYR A 10 -24.27 12.97 -10.76
C TYR A 10 -22.97 12.22 -10.43
N VAL A 11 -22.59 12.10 -9.15
CA VAL A 11 -21.47 11.26 -8.74
C VAL A 11 -21.70 9.81 -9.15
N GLN A 12 -22.88 9.25 -8.87
CA GLN A 12 -23.22 7.88 -9.26
C GLN A 12 -23.17 7.69 -10.78
N LEU A 13 -23.71 8.64 -11.55
CA LEU A 13 -23.67 8.58 -13.00
C LEU A 13 -22.23 8.63 -13.53
N GLY A 14 -21.40 9.56 -13.05
CA GLY A 14 -20.00 9.67 -13.42
C GLY A 14 -19.21 8.40 -13.09
N ASN A 15 -19.40 7.87 -11.89
CA ASN A 15 -18.77 6.62 -11.47
C ASN A 15 -19.20 5.43 -12.33
N SER A 16 -20.50 5.33 -12.67
CA SER A 16 -20.98 4.24 -13.55
C SER A 16 -20.36 4.28 -14.95
N LEU A 17 -20.13 5.49 -15.50
CA LEU A 17 -19.45 5.66 -16.78
C LEU A 17 -17.96 5.27 -16.69
N LYS A 18 -17.27 5.67 -15.61
CA LYS A 18 -15.88 5.26 -15.38
C LYS A 18 -15.76 3.76 -15.18
N PHE A 19 -16.63 3.14 -14.40
CA PHE A 19 -16.61 1.71 -14.16
C PHE A 19 -16.84 0.91 -15.45
N LYS A 20 -17.78 1.31 -16.30
CA LYS A 20 -18.03 0.65 -17.60
C LYS A 20 -16.80 0.63 -18.51
N ASN A 21 -15.94 1.64 -18.40
CA ASN A 21 -14.71 1.74 -19.18
C ASN A 21 -13.51 1.08 -18.49
N SER A 22 -13.69 0.58 -17.27
CA SER A 22 -12.66 -0.16 -16.54
C SER A 22 -12.85 -1.67 -16.78
N ASN A 23 -11.77 -2.38 -17.04
CA ASN A 23 -11.79 -3.85 -17.09
C ASN A 23 -11.53 -4.45 -15.70
N TYR A 24 -12.04 -3.78 -14.65
CA TYR A 24 -11.75 -4.17 -13.28
C TYR A 24 -12.58 -5.38 -12.85
N ASP A 25 -11.90 -6.37 -12.24
CA ASP A 25 -12.52 -7.51 -11.55
C ASP A 25 -11.93 -7.65 -10.14
N ILE A 26 -12.76 -7.49 -9.12
CA ILE A 26 -12.40 -7.62 -7.70
C ILE A 26 -11.80 -8.99 -7.34
N LYS A 27 -12.07 -10.01 -8.16
CA LYS A 27 -11.50 -11.35 -7.97
C LYS A 27 -9.97 -11.35 -8.02
N PHE A 28 -9.39 -10.43 -8.79
CA PHE A 28 -7.94 -10.29 -8.86
C PHE A 28 -7.36 -9.86 -7.50
N ASP A 29 -7.93 -8.81 -6.88
CA ASP A 29 -7.45 -8.34 -5.57
C ASP A 29 -7.69 -9.37 -4.47
N ARG A 30 -8.80 -10.09 -4.52
CA ARG A 30 -9.08 -11.18 -3.59
C ARG A 30 -8.03 -12.29 -3.71
N LYS A 31 -7.75 -12.74 -4.93
CA LYS A 31 -6.71 -13.73 -5.21
C LYS A 31 -5.34 -13.25 -4.79
N LYS A 32 -5.00 -12.00 -5.10
CA LYS A 32 -3.73 -11.38 -4.67
C LYS A 32 -3.56 -11.44 -3.15
N ASN A 33 -4.59 -11.05 -2.40
CA ASN A 33 -4.58 -11.09 -0.94
C ASN A 33 -4.33 -12.52 -0.41
N GLU A 34 -5.05 -13.51 -0.94
CA GLU A 34 -4.91 -14.91 -0.54
C GLU A 34 -3.51 -15.45 -0.82
N GLU A 35 -2.95 -15.18 -2.00
CA GLU A 35 -1.63 -15.67 -2.38
C GLU A 35 -0.51 -15.01 -1.55
N ILE A 36 -0.61 -13.72 -1.28
CA ILE A 36 0.33 -13.03 -0.38
C ILE A 36 0.32 -13.72 1.00
N LYS A 37 -0.85 -13.96 1.58
CA LYS A 37 -0.96 -14.64 2.87
C LYS A 37 -0.38 -16.06 2.84
N LYS A 38 -0.62 -16.84 1.77
CA LYS A 38 -0.04 -18.17 1.60
C LYS A 38 1.49 -18.15 1.57
N ILE A 39 2.10 -17.19 0.86
CA ILE A 39 3.56 -17.03 0.80
C ILE A 39 4.10 -16.72 2.19
N PHE A 40 3.56 -15.69 2.84
CA PHE A 40 4.10 -15.20 4.09
C PHE A 40 3.74 -16.04 5.32
N ASN A 41 2.73 -16.91 5.24
CA ASN A 41 2.46 -17.87 6.32
C ASN A 41 3.64 -18.83 6.58
N LYS A 42 4.43 -19.13 5.55
CA LYS A 42 5.62 -19.98 5.63
C LYS A 42 6.86 -19.26 6.18
N ILE A 43 6.80 -17.95 6.33
CA ILE A 43 7.95 -17.11 6.72
C ILE A 43 8.01 -16.94 8.23
N ASN A 44 9.18 -17.25 8.80
CA ASN A 44 9.52 -16.90 10.16
C ASN A 44 10.36 -15.61 10.16
N PHE A 45 9.76 -14.51 10.58
CA PHE A 45 10.41 -13.19 10.57
C PHE A 45 11.53 -13.04 11.61
N ASN A 46 11.59 -13.92 12.62
CA ASN A 46 12.62 -13.87 13.66
C ASN A 46 13.99 -14.34 13.17
N ASN A 47 14.03 -15.13 12.09
CA ASN A 47 15.27 -15.72 11.57
C ASN A 47 15.91 -14.90 10.43
N LEU A 48 15.39 -13.72 10.10
CA LEU A 48 15.76 -12.97 8.89
C LEU A 48 16.45 -11.64 9.19
N SER A 49 17.21 -11.55 10.28
CA SER A 49 17.77 -10.32 10.81
C SER A 49 19.16 -9.95 10.28
N ASN A 50 19.44 -10.03 8.99
CA ASN A 50 20.76 -9.57 8.50
C ASN A 50 20.70 -8.95 7.09
N THR A 51 20.05 -7.79 6.98
CA THR A 51 20.44 -6.86 5.94
C THR A 51 21.19 -5.70 6.60
N ASN A 52 22.45 -5.47 6.19
CA ASN A 52 23.27 -4.32 6.63
C ASN A 52 22.78 -3.00 5.97
N GLU A 53 21.48 -2.82 5.86
CA GLU A 53 20.89 -1.64 5.26
C GLU A 53 21.02 -0.45 6.22
N LYS A 54 21.73 0.58 5.78
CA LYS A 54 21.95 1.82 6.55
C LYS A 54 20.73 2.74 6.53
N SER A 55 19.88 2.63 5.52
CA SER A 55 18.68 3.45 5.39
C SER A 55 17.56 2.96 6.28
N GLU A 56 16.85 3.88 6.90
CA GLU A 56 15.68 3.61 7.73
C GLU A 56 14.41 4.22 7.10
N PRO A 57 13.83 3.58 6.08
CA PRO A 57 12.64 4.09 5.43
C PRO A 57 11.43 4.06 6.36
N ILE A 58 10.57 5.06 6.20
CA ILE A 58 9.25 5.15 6.85
C ILE A 58 8.20 4.97 5.76
N PHE A 59 7.55 3.83 5.75
CA PHE A 59 6.48 3.57 4.81
C PHE A 59 5.15 4.03 5.40
N ILE A 60 4.44 4.89 4.68
CA ILE A 60 3.12 5.39 5.07
C ILE A 60 2.09 4.71 4.17
N VAL A 61 1.24 3.90 4.78
CA VAL A 61 0.26 3.07 4.09
C VAL A 61 -1.16 3.34 4.57
N GLY A 62 -2.14 2.93 3.80
CA GLY A 62 -3.55 3.07 4.15
C GLY A 62 -4.42 3.14 2.91
N MET A 63 -5.73 3.28 3.11
CA MET A 63 -6.64 3.56 2.00
C MET A 63 -6.44 5.00 1.49
N PRO A 64 -6.72 5.30 0.22
CA PRO A 64 -6.84 6.68 -0.22
C PRO A 64 -7.76 7.48 0.70
N ARG A 65 -7.48 8.75 0.89
CA ARG A 65 -8.29 9.66 1.74
C ARG A 65 -8.30 9.34 3.24
N SER A 66 -7.36 8.53 3.74
CA SER A 66 -7.21 8.22 5.17
C SER A 66 -6.31 9.20 5.95
N GLY A 67 -5.80 10.26 5.31
CA GLY A 67 -4.94 11.26 5.96
C GLY A 67 -3.45 11.04 5.77
N THR A 68 -3.03 10.10 4.93
CA THR A 68 -1.61 9.76 4.68
C THR A 68 -0.75 10.96 4.29
N SER A 69 -1.26 11.88 3.47
CA SER A 69 -0.51 13.09 3.07
C SER A 69 -0.28 14.05 4.24
N LEU A 70 -1.25 14.20 5.14
CA LEU A 70 -1.08 15.01 6.34
C LEU A 70 -0.02 14.40 7.28
N ILE A 71 -0.08 13.09 7.48
CA ILE A 71 0.89 12.37 8.31
C ILE A 71 2.30 12.49 7.72
N GLU A 72 2.45 12.35 6.40
CA GLU A 72 3.73 12.55 5.75
C GLU A 72 4.27 13.96 5.98
N GLN A 73 3.45 15.00 5.80
CA GLN A 73 3.86 16.40 6.03
C GLN A 73 4.29 16.62 7.48
N ILE A 74 3.57 16.08 8.46
CA ILE A 74 3.93 16.19 9.88
C ILE A 74 5.29 15.54 10.13
N ILE A 75 5.52 14.34 9.62
CA ILE A 75 6.76 13.59 9.85
C ILE A 75 7.93 14.23 9.13
N SER A 76 7.75 14.65 7.89
CA SER A 76 8.80 15.30 7.09
C SER A 76 9.10 16.73 7.51
N SER A 77 8.30 17.34 8.40
CA SER A 77 8.67 18.60 9.05
C SER A 77 9.87 18.46 10.00
N HIS A 78 10.18 17.22 10.41
CA HIS A 78 11.32 16.96 11.26
C HIS A 78 12.61 16.93 10.43
N LYS A 79 13.64 17.70 10.82
CA LYS A 79 14.93 17.88 10.11
C LYS A 79 15.71 16.60 9.75
N LYS A 80 15.41 15.49 10.39
CA LYS A 80 16.05 14.17 10.13
C LYS A 80 15.26 13.29 9.17
N VAL A 81 14.15 13.77 8.61
CA VAL A 81 13.27 13.00 7.76
C VAL A 81 13.02 13.77 6.47
N GLN A 82 13.25 13.13 5.35
CA GLN A 82 12.92 13.67 4.03
C GLN A 82 11.64 13.03 3.51
N GLY A 83 10.67 13.86 3.09
CA GLY A 83 9.44 13.40 2.46
C GLY A 83 9.67 13.16 0.96
N LEU A 84 9.41 11.93 0.48
CA LEU A 84 9.57 11.58 -0.93
C LEU A 84 8.23 11.35 -1.67
N GLY A 85 7.11 11.42 -0.95
CA GLY A 85 5.77 11.27 -1.56
C GLY A 85 5.47 9.84 -2.00
N GLU A 86 4.68 9.73 -3.07
CA GLU A 86 4.24 8.45 -3.65
C GLU A 86 5.26 7.95 -4.67
N LEU A 87 6.25 7.20 -4.20
CA LEU A 87 7.31 6.67 -5.08
C LEU A 87 6.81 5.56 -6.01
N ASN A 88 5.88 4.73 -5.56
CA ASN A 88 5.34 3.56 -6.24
C ASN A 88 6.36 2.47 -6.62
N PHE A 89 7.65 2.70 -6.42
CA PHE A 89 8.70 1.80 -6.89
C PHE A 89 8.71 0.48 -6.15
N PHE A 90 8.60 0.50 -4.81
CA PHE A 90 8.63 -0.74 -4.02
C PHE A 90 7.46 -1.65 -4.40
N ASN A 91 6.24 -1.12 -4.47
CA ASN A 91 5.06 -1.86 -4.91
C ASN A 91 5.23 -2.43 -6.33
N ASN A 92 5.78 -1.62 -7.25
CA ASN A 92 6.00 -2.06 -8.63
C ASN A 92 7.05 -3.16 -8.75
N ILE A 93 8.15 -3.07 -7.99
CA ILE A 93 9.19 -4.12 -7.94
C ILE A 93 8.60 -5.41 -7.37
N ALA A 94 7.87 -5.31 -6.25
CA ALA A 94 7.23 -6.45 -5.62
C ALA A 94 6.21 -7.11 -6.56
N ASN A 95 5.35 -6.32 -7.20
CA ASN A 95 4.40 -6.85 -8.18
C ASN A 95 5.11 -7.57 -9.34
N LYS A 96 6.17 -6.98 -9.91
CA LYS A 96 6.95 -7.62 -11.00
C LYS A 96 7.63 -8.91 -10.56
N GLU A 97 8.06 -9.00 -9.31
CA GLU A 97 8.70 -10.21 -8.79
C GLU A 97 7.69 -11.34 -8.55
N PHE A 98 6.52 -11.04 -8.01
CA PHE A 98 5.53 -12.03 -7.61
C PHE A 98 4.41 -12.26 -8.63
N LEU A 99 4.14 -11.29 -9.51
CA LEU A 99 3.08 -11.37 -10.51
C LEU A 99 3.68 -11.45 -11.91
N LYS A 100 3.41 -12.55 -12.62
CA LYS A 100 3.65 -12.67 -14.08
C LYS A 100 2.30 -12.86 -14.76
N ASN A 101 1.93 -11.91 -15.64
CA ASN A 101 0.64 -11.94 -16.34
C ASN A 101 -0.54 -12.15 -15.38
N ASP A 102 -0.58 -11.37 -14.29
CA ASP A 102 -1.60 -11.45 -13.24
C ASP A 102 -1.70 -12.80 -12.51
N ILE A 103 -0.70 -13.65 -12.67
CA ILE A 103 -0.59 -14.93 -11.99
C ILE A 103 0.57 -14.88 -10.98
N PHE A 104 0.32 -15.28 -9.74
CA PHE A 104 1.38 -15.44 -8.75
C PHE A 104 2.36 -16.54 -9.19
N SER A 105 3.59 -16.14 -9.52
CA SER A 105 4.58 -17.03 -10.12
C SER A 105 5.53 -17.71 -9.13
N HIS A 106 5.58 -17.23 -7.90
CA HIS A 106 6.48 -17.76 -6.88
C HIS A 106 5.71 -18.26 -5.65
N SER A 107 5.73 -19.56 -5.46
CA SER A 107 5.21 -20.20 -4.24
C SER A 107 6.17 -20.08 -3.05
N ASN A 108 7.44 -19.70 -3.27
CA ASN A 108 8.47 -19.66 -2.23
C ASN A 108 9.29 -18.37 -2.34
N LEU A 109 9.19 -17.55 -1.30
CA LEU A 109 10.06 -16.41 -1.08
C LEU A 109 11.38 -16.92 -0.47
N ASN A 110 12.52 -16.57 -1.07
CA ASN A 110 13.85 -16.91 -0.56
C ASN A 110 14.68 -15.64 -0.29
N ILE A 111 15.85 -15.82 0.36
CA ILE A 111 16.73 -14.71 0.72
C ILE A 111 17.25 -13.97 -0.51
N GLU A 112 17.48 -14.67 -1.61
CA GLU A 112 17.97 -14.05 -2.85
C GLU A 112 16.92 -13.11 -3.47
N ASN A 113 15.66 -13.51 -3.51
CA ASN A 113 14.55 -12.64 -3.93
C ASN A 113 14.51 -11.36 -3.09
N VAL A 114 14.60 -11.49 -1.75
CA VAL A 114 14.59 -10.34 -0.84
C VAL A 114 15.76 -9.39 -1.13
N LYS A 115 16.98 -9.93 -1.28
CA LYS A 115 18.18 -9.14 -1.61
C LYS A 115 18.06 -8.44 -2.98
N ASN A 116 17.51 -9.11 -3.97
CA ASN A 116 17.30 -8.53 -5.30
C ASN A 116 16.28 -7.39 -5.27
N ILE A 117 15.20 -7.53 -4.50
CA ILE A 117 14.19 -6.49 -4.35
C ILE A 117 14.77 -5.26 -3.64
N SER A 118 15.46 -5.45 -2.50
CA SER A 118 16.08 -4.33 -1.80
C SER A 118 17.15 -3.64 -2.65
N LYS A 119 17.98 -4.39 -3.38
CA LYS A 119 18.97 -3.83 -4.29
C LYS A 119 18.34 -3.00 -5.41
N LYS A 120 17.26 -3.49 -6.05
CA LYS A 120 16.55 -2.74 -7.10
C LYS A 120 15.93 -1.45 -6.54
N TYR A 121 15.33 -1.52 -5.36
CA TYR A 121 14.73 -0.34 -4.74
C TYR A 121 15.79 0.68 -4.33
N ASN A 122 16.89 0.27 -3.71
CA ASN A 122 18.00 1.14 -3.35
C ASN A 122 18.63 1.81 -4.57
N PHE A 123 18.84 1.07 -5.65
CA PHE A 123 19.36 1.62 -6.91
C PHE A 123 18.47 2.75 -7.46
N ILE A 124 17.15 2.62 -7.33
CA ILE A 124 16.23 3.69 -7.73
C ILE A 124 16.35 4.88 -6.77
N LEU A 125 16.48 4.63 -5.48
CA LEU A 125 16.63 5.67 -4.47
C LEU A 125 17.91 6.50 -4.64
N GLU A 126 18.97 5.95 -5.24
CA GLU A 126 20.19 6.70 -5.57
C GLU A 126 19.94 7.90 -6.51
N ASN A 127 18.86 7.86 -7.30
CA ASN A 127 18.47 9.01 -8.14
C ASN A 127 17.79 10.14 -7.36
N PHE A 128 17.44 9.91 -6.09
CA PHE A 128 16.90 10.92 -5.21
C PHE A 128 18.03 11.42 -4.31
N GLN A 129 18.22 12.71 -4.25
CA GLN A 129 19.17 13.31 -3.32
C GLN A 129 18.60 13.20 -1.90
N ILE A 130 18.88 12.07 -1.25
CA ILE A 130 18.43 11.79 0.11
C ILE A 130 19.56 12.16 1.08
N ASP A 131 19.44 13.35 1.68
CA ASP A 131 20.45 13.90 2.61
C ASP A 131 20.23 13.45 4.07
N THR A 132 19.23 12.62 4.32
CA THR A 132 18.84 12.17 5.66
C THR A 132 18.88 10.65 5.77
N VAL A 133 19.09 10.14 6.98
CA VAL A 133 19.04 8.69 7.26
C VAL A 133 17.62 8.13 7.10
N LYS A 134 16.61 8.95 7.39
CA LYS A 134 15.20 8.57 7.32
C LYS A 134 14.51 9.31 6.19
N PHE A 135 13.71 8.61 5.43
CA PHE A 135 12.86 9.18 4.40
C PHE A 135 11.49 8.49 4.40
N THR A 136 10.49 9.14 3.82
CA THR A 136 9.16 8.55 3.68
C THR A 136 8.93 8.00 2.29
N ASP A 137 8.25 6.86 2.19
CA ASP A 137 7.57 6.37 0.98
C ASP A 137 6.09 6.23 1.31
N LYS A 138 5.28 7.13 0.76
CA LYS A 138 3.83 7.18 1.00
C LYS A 138 3.06 6.46 -0.12
N THR A 139 3.55 5.36 -0.61
CA THR A 139 2.82 4.52 -1.56
C THR A 139 1.76 3.70 -0.84
N LEU A 140 0.50 4.07 -1.03
CA LEU A 140 -0.63 3.48 -0.30
C LEU A 140 -0.68 1.96 -0.44
N LEU A 141 -0.47 1.44 -1.66
CA LEU A 141 -0.53 0.01 -1.98
C LEU A 141 0.59 -0.83 -1.35
N ASN A 142 1.58 -0.20 -0.73
CA ASN A 142 2.59 -0.92 0.05
C ASN A 142 1.99 -1.68 1.23
N PHE A 143 0.71 -1.46 1.58
CA PHE A 143 0.02 -2.27 2.58
C PHE A 143 -0.05 -3.76 2.21
N TYR A 144 -0.03 -4.11 0.93
CA TYR A 144 0.07 -5.51 0.50
C TYR A 144 1.43 -6.14 0.85
N TRP A 145 2.49 -5.33 0.89
CA TRP A 145 3.87 -5.78 0.93
C TRP A 145 4.59 -5.55 2.26
N ILE A 146 3.85 -5.29 3.35
CA ILE A 146 4.45 -5.00 4.67
C ILE A 146 5.40 -6.11 5.12
N GLY A 147 5.06 -7.39 4.92
CA GLY A 147 5.95 -8.51 5.21
C GLY A 147 7.24 -8.48 4.40
N LEU A 148 7.16 -8.12 3.11
CA LEU A 148 8.32 -7.98 2.26
C LEU A 148 9.19 -6.79 2.68
N ILE A 149 8.57 -5.67 3.04
CA ILE A 149 9.28 -4.52 3.60
C ILE A 149 10.04 -4.92 4.86
N LYS A 150 9.42 -5.69 5.76
CA LYS A 150 10.08 -6.19 6.98
C LYS A 150 11.32 -7.04 6.67
N LEU A 151 11.27 -7.85 5.61
CA LEU A 151 12.40 -8.67 5.18
C LEU A 151 13.51 -7.84 4.54
N CYS A 152 13.15 -6.87 3.68
CA CYS A 152 14.13 -6.00 3.00
C CYS A 152 14.74 -4.97 3.95
N TYR A 153 13.94 -4.41 4.85
CA TYR A 153 14.31 -3.30 5.75
C TYR A 153 13.84 -3.59 7.19
N PRO A 154 14.57 -4.42 7.96
CA PRO A 154 14.16 -4.80 9.31
C PRO A 154 13.97 -3.62 10.27
N ASN A 155 14.70 -2.52 10.02
CA ASN A 155 14.65 -1.28 10.80
C ASN A 155 13.64 -0.25 10.28
N ALA A 156 12.95 -0.53 9.16
CA ALA A 156 11.90 0.34 8.65
C ALA A 156 10.78 0.56 9.69
N ARG A 157 10.00 1.60 9.47
CA ARG A 157 8.77 1.84 10.25
C ARG A 157 7.59 1.86 9.28
N ILE A 158 6.52 1.21 9.68
CA ILE A 158 5.24 1.28 8.95
C ILE A 158 4.29 2.17 9.75
N ILE A 159 3.79 3.21 9.11
CA ILE A 159 2.72 4.03 9.65
C ILE A 159 1.47 3.72 8.85
N HIS A 160 0.49 3.13 9.50
CA HIS A 160 -0.76 2.73 8.91
C HIS A 160 -1.86 3.71 9.30
N CYS A 161 -2.25 4.56 8.33
CA CYS A 161 -3.28 5.56 8.53
C CYS A 161 -4.66 4.94 8.34
N LYS A 162 -5.45 4.97 9.40
CA LYS A 162 -6.84 4.53 9.42
C LYS A 162 -7.78 5.74 9.49
N ARG A 163 -9.00 5.55 9.05
CA ARG A 163 -10.07 6.53 9.17
C ARG A 163 -11.39 5.80 9.33
N ASN A 164 -12.40 6.46 9.93
CA ASN A 164 -13.75 5.89 9.97
C ASN A 164 -14.13 5.33 8.59
N PRO A 165 -14.54 4.05 8.49
CA PRO A 165 -14.81 3.41 7.20
C PRO A 165 -15.84 4.15 6.34
N LYS A 166 -16.93 4.61 6.94
CA LYS A 166 -18.00 5.32 6.20
C LYS A 166 -17.48 6.62 5.59
N ASP A 167 -16.74 7.41 6.39
CA ASP A 167 -16.19 8.68 5.93
C ASP A 167 -15.10 8.48 4.88
N ASN A 168 -14.29 7.43 5.05
CA ASN A 168 -13.24 7.09 4.10
C ASN A 168 -13.82 6.65 2.76
N LEU A 169 -14.71 5.65 2.77
CA LEU A 169 -15.32 5.11 1.56
C LEU A 169 -16.16 6.15 0.82
N PHE A 170 -16.93 6.98 1.54
CA PHE A 170 -17.66 8.09 0.91
C PHE A 170 -16.71 9.12 0.30
N SER A 171 -15.60 9.43 1.01
CA SER A 171 -14.58 10.34 0.46
C SER A 171 -13.90 9.78 -0.78
N ILE A 172 -13.68 8.46 -0.87
CA ILE A 172 -13.16 7.80 -2.06
C ILE A 172 -14.19 7.86 -3.18
N TYR A 173 -15.42 7.43 -2.94
CA TYR A 173 -16.47 7.31 -3.95
C TYR A 173 -16.80 8.62 -4.68
N LYS A 174 -16.74 9.75 -3.97
CA LYS A 174 -17.01 11.07 -4.54
C LYS A 174 -15.83 11.71 -5.29
N ASN A 175 -14.65 11.08 -5.29
CA ASN A 175 -13.48 11.60 -5.97
C ASN A 175 -13.20 10.83 -7.26
N LEU A 176 -12.72 11.56 -8.26
CA LEU A 176 -12.18 10.98 -9.49
C LEU A 176 -10.69 10.75 -9.29
N PHE A 177 -10.22 9.52 -9.50
CA PHE A 177 -8.81 9.16 -9.46
C PHE A 177 -8.28 8.92 -10.87
N ASP A 178 -7.08 9.44 -11.16
CA ASP A 178 -6.52 9.37 -12.52
C ASP A 178 -6.02 7.97 -12.90
N HIS A 179 -5.52 7.19 -11.94
CA HIS A 179 -4.78 5.96 -12.21
C HIS A 179 -5.27 4.74 -11.43
N GLU A 180 -6.36 4.86 -10.69
CA GLU A 180 -6.78 3.76 -9.83
C GLU A 180 -7.74 2.80 -10.51
N GLY A 181 -7.66 1.54 -10.07
CA GLY A 181 -8.53 0.48 -10.56
C GLY A 181 -10.01 0.78 -10.35
N GLY A 182 -10.86 0.15 -11.13
CA GLY A 182 -12.29 0.35 -11.14
C GLY A 182 -13.03 0.11 -9.82
N TRP A 183 -12.33 -0.45 -8.79
CA TRP A 183 -12.94 -0.75 -7.48
C TRP A 183 -13.56 0.46 -6.78
N CYS A 184 -13.05 1.67 -7.01
CA CYS A 184 -13.54 2.88 -6.35
C CYS A 184 -14.80 3.47 -7.00
N TYR A 185 -15.18 3.01 -8.18
CA TYR A 185 -16.30 3.56 -8.98
C TYR A 185 -17.60 2.73 -8.90
N GLU A 186 -17.58 1.60 -8.22
CA GLU A 186 -18.76 0.76 -8.01
C GLU A 186 -18.88 0.44 -6.52
N GLU A 187 -20.03 0.72 -5.93
CA GLU A 187 -20.24 0.65 -4.48
C GLU A 187 -19.92 -0.73 -3.90
N LYS A 188 -20.32 -1.80 -4.60
CA LYS A 188 -20.03 -3.18 -4.15
C LYS A 188 -18.53 -3.47 -4.16
N ASN A 189 -17.85 -3.09 -5.24
CA ASN A 189 -16.41 -3.30 -5.36
C ASN A 189 -15.64 -2.47 -4.35
N LEU A 190 -16.07 -1.23 -4.08
CA LEU A 190 -15.48 -0.37 -3.07
C LEU A 190 -15.55 -1.00 -1.67
N VAL A 191 -16.71 -1.55 -1.30
CA VAL A 191 -16.90 -2.24 -0.01
C VAL A 191 -16.08 -3.53 0.06
N GLU A 192 -16.07 -4.33 -1.02
CA GLU A 192 -15.29 -5.56 -1.07
C GLU A 192 -13.78 -5.29 -1.03
N TYR A 193 -13.31 -4.27 -1.75
CA TYR A 193 -11.90 -3.87 -1.69
C TYR A 193 -11.49 -3.41 -0.28
N TYR A 194 -12.36 -2.67 0.41
CA TYR A 194 -12.12 -2.29 1.80
C TYR A 194 -12.04 -3.51 2.73
N LYS A 195 -12.86 -4.54 2.51
CA LYS A 195 -12.76 -5.80 3.27
C LYS A 195 -11.43 -6.51 3.03
N ILE A 196 -10.98 -6.57 1.77
CA ILE A 196 -9.68 -7.14 1.40
C ILE A 196 -8.55 -6.36 2.06
N TYR A 197 -8.58 -5.04 1.98
CA TYR A 197 -7.61 -4.18 2.65
C TYR A 197 -7.58 -4.39 4.17
N ASN A 198 -8.73 -4.46 4.81
CA ASN A 198 -8.82 -4.68 6.25
C ASN A 198 -8.31 -6.07 6.66
N ASP A 199 -8.62 -7.09 5.86
CA ASP A 199 -8.17 -8.46 6.08
C ASP A 199 -6.63 -8.58 6.01
N ILE A 200 -6.00 -8.03 4.97
CA ILE A 200 -4.53 -8.05 4.88
C ILE A 200 -3.86 -7.18 5.95
N SER A 201 -4.48 -6.05 6.31
CA SER A 201 -3.95 -5.18 7.36
C SER A 201 -3.97 -5.85 8.73
N ASN A 202 -5.05 -6.55 9.06
CA ASN A 202 -5.15 -7.33 10.29
C ASN A 202 -4.14 -8.48 10.28
N TYR A 203 -4.03 -9.20 9.16
CA TYR A 203 -3.04 -10.25 8.99
C TYR A 203 -1.61 -9.78 9.31
N TRP A 204 -1.22 -8.59 8.82
CA TRP A 204 0.10 -8.05 9.11
C TRP A 204 0.25 -7.63 10.57
N ASN A 205 -0.76 -7.02 11.18
CA ASN A 205 -0.72 -6.65 12.60
C ASN A 205 -0.50 -7.87 13.50
N ASP A 206 -1.17 -8.98 13.17
CA ASP A 206 -1.02 -10.24 13.91
C ASP A 206 0.33 -10.93 13.64
N LYS A 207 0.73 -10.97 12.36
CA LYS A 207 1.93 -11.70 11.92
C LYS A 207 3.24 -11.02 12.32
N ILE A 208 3.27 -9.67 12.36
CA ILE A 208 4.47 -8.87 12.62
C ILE A 208 4.16 -7.82 13.70
N SER A 209 3.78 -8.31 14.88
CA SER A 209 3.42 -7.46 16.01
C SER A 209 4.54 -6.46 16.34
N GLY A 210 4.16 -5.20 16.61
CA GLY A 210 5.08 -4.13 16.96
C GLY A 210 5.85 -3.49 15.80
N PHE A 211 5.68 -3.95 14.56
CA PHE A 211 6.31 -3.35 13.38
C PHE A 211 5.47 -2.25 12.74
N ILE A 212 4.15 -2.29 12.95
CA ILE A 212 3.18 -1.39 12.35
C ILE A 212 2.63 -0.44 13.42
N TYR A 213 2.74 0.86 13.18
CA TYR A 213 2.15 1.89 14.01
C TYR A 213 0.84 2.37 13.39
N ASN A 214 -0.29 2.02 14.02
CA ASN A 214 -1.62 2.41 13.54
C ASN A 214 -1.98 3.81 14.07
N ILE A 215 -2.45 4.71 13.19
CA ILE A 215 -2.93 6.06 13.49
C ILE A 215 -4.37 6.19 12.99
N GLU A 216 -5.26 6.73 13.84
CA GLU A 216 -6.65 7.09 13.52
C GLU A 216 -6.85 8.59 13.53
#